data_791b974c07eaff368bc1de361bf70763
#
_entry.id   791b974c07eaff368bc1de361bf70763
#
_cell.length_a   1.000
_cell.length_b   1.000
_cell.length_c   1.000
_cell.angle_alpha   90.00
_cell.angle_beta   90.00
_cell.angle_gamma   90.00
#
_symmetry.space_group_name_H-M   'P 1'
#
loop_
_entity.id
_entity.type
_entity.pdbx_description
1 polymer ?
#
loop_
_entity_poly.entity_id
_entity_poly.type
_entity_poly.pdbx_seq_one_letter_code
_entity_poly.pdbx_strand_id
1 'polypeptide(L)'
;MSHFSPVVVKREGFAFIGMAIKTTVKASIEQSTIKRLEATFFKRSIDIQNRIGKTKVLIQIYPTSGYFGYHVPYTVMLGYPVENLDMIPSGMVSYQVPAGQYAKVTHVGSEEWINQTYSFIYRHWLPRKQRTPATFDYEVWDTRYLPGQPQSQIDIYVPINGNRGGVW
;
A
#
# COMPACT_ATOMS: atom_id res chain seq x y z
N MET A 1 -9.16 19.53 10.36
CA MET A 1 -8.68 18.31 11.05
C MET A 1 -9.21 17.10 10.32
N SER A 2 -8.33 16.36 9.68
CA SER A 2 -8.72 15.07 9.13
C SER A 2 -8.87 14.09 10.28
N HIS A 3 -10.11 13.71 10.57
CA HIS A 3 -10.38 12.67 11.55
C HIS A 3 -10.15 11.33 10.88
N PHE A 4 -8.99 10.74 11.15
CA PHE A 4 -8.73 9.36 10.74
C PHE A 4 -9.56 8.43 11.65
N SER A 5 -10.41 7.64 11.05
CA SER A 5 -11.23 6.67 11.78
C SER A 5 -10.96 5.27 11.26
N PRO A 6 -9.87 4.64 11.76
CA PRO A 6 -9.56 3.27 11.35
C PRO A 6 -10.66 2.30 11.77
N VAL A 7 -11.02 1.39 10.88
CA VAL A 7 -11.94 0.29 11.18
C VAL A 7 -11.25 -1.04 10.89
N VAL A 8 -11.56 -2.05 11.68
CA VAL A 8 -11.05 -3.40 11.43
C VAL A 8 -12.00 -4.11 10.48
N VAL A 9 -11.44 -4.61 9.37
CA VAL A 9 -12.20 -5.30 8.34
C VAL A 9 -11.55 -6.65 8.02
N LYS A 10 -12.37 -7.61 7.61
CA LYS A 10 -11.91 -8.84 6.97
C LYS A 10 -11.72 -8.61 5.49
N ARG A 11 -10.58 -9.04 4.97
CA ARG A 11 -10.28 -8.96 3.53
C ARG A 11 -9.93 -10.34 3.00
N GLU A 12 -10.40 -10.62 1.81
CA GLU A 12 -9.92 -11.78 1.07
C GLU A 12 -8.55 -11.49 0.48
N GLY A 13 -7.74 -12.55 0.31
CA GLY A 13 -6.47 -12.43 -0.39
C GLY A 13 -6.68 -12.26 -1.88
N PHE A 14 -5.65 -11.75 -2.55
CA PHE A 14 -5.66 -11.62 -4.00
C PHE A 14 -4.25 -11.73 -4.57
N ALA A 15 -4.17 -12.25 -5.79
CA ALA A 15 -2.95 -12.24 -6.57
C ALA A 15 -2.76 -10.84 -7.21
N PHE A 16 -1.51 -10.41 -7.32
CA PHE A 16 -1.14 -9.09 -7.82
C PHE A 16 0.02 -9.20 -8.80
N ILE A 17 -0.03 -8.42 -9.87
CA ILE A 17 1.08 -8.21 -10.80
C ILE A 17 1.29 -6.71 -10.97
N GLY A 18 2.54 -6.27 -10.94
CA GLY A 18 2.88 -4.87 -11.12
C GLY A 18 4.36 -4.63 -11.31
N MET A 19 4.73 -3.37 -11.25
CA MET A 19 6.12 -2.92 -11.31
C MET A 19 6.60 -2.55 -9.91
N ALA A 20 7.84 -2.90 -9.60
CA ALA A 20 8.45 -2.67 -8.30
C ALA A 20 9.64 -1.74 -8.38
N ILE A 21 9.84 -0.98 -7.31
CA ILE A 21 11.02 -0.14 -7.12
C ILE A 21 11.43 -0.17 -5.64
N LYS A 22 12.73 -0.14 -5.38
CA LYS A 22 13.26 0.12 -4.04
C LYS A 22 13.48 1.60 -3.85
N THR A 23 13.02 2.13 -2.72
CA THR A 23 13.14 3.55 -2.39
C THR A 23 13.26 3.74 -0.87
N THR A 24 13.41 4.98 -0.44
CA THR A 24 13.27 5.39 0.97
C THR A 24 12.17 6.42 1.07
N VAL A 25 11.64 6.66 2.27
CA VAL A 25 10.66 7.74 2.48
C VAL A 25 11.25 9.08 2.04
N LYS A 26 12.52 9.32 2.35
CA LYS A 26 13.24 10.53 1.90
C LYS A 26 13.23 10.67 0.37
N ALA A 27 13.68 9.65 -0.34
CA ALA A 27 13.73 9.68 -1.81
C ALA A 27 12.33 9.77 -2.43
N SER A 28 11.34 9.12 -1.83
CA SER A 28 9.96 9.20 -2.29
C SER A 28 9.43 10.63 -2.24
N ILE A 29 9.74 11.37 -1.19
CA ILE A 29 9.33 12.77 -1.04
C ILE A 29 10.15 13.68 -1.97
N GLU A 30 11.48 13.61 -1.88
CA GLU A 30 12.38 14.55 -2.58
C GLU A 30 12.44 14.34 -4.09
N GLN A 31 12.31 13.09 -4.55
CA GLN A 31 12.47 12.69 -5.95
C GLN A 31 11.17 12.29 -6.62
N SER A 32 10.04 12.41 -5.94
CA SER A 32 8.72 12.00 -6.45
C SER A 32 8.72 10.57 -7.00
N THR A 33 9.32 9.63 -6.27
CA THR A 33 9.55 8.25 -6.72
C THR A 33 8.26 7.55 -7.12
N ILE A 34 7.18 7.71 -6.34
CA ILE A 34 5.89 7.06 -6.61
C ILE A 34 5.24 7.64 -7.87
N LYS A 35 5.31 8.96 -8.08
CA LYS A 35 4.79 9.58 -9.30
C LYS A 35 5.53 9.10 -10.55
N ARG A 36 6.84 8.91 -10.44
CA ARG A 36 7.65 8.36 -11.55
C ARG A 36 7.33 6.89 -11.80
N LEU A 37 7.13 6.11 -10.75
CA LEU A 37 6.69 4.73 -10.87
C LEU A 37 5.31 4.66 -11.56
N GLU A 38 4.38 5.52 -11.18
CA GLU A 38 3.06 5.60 -11.79
C GLU A 38 3.15 5.90 -13.29
N ALA A 39 3.99 6.87 -13.69
CA ALA A 39 4.18 7.22 -15.08
C ALA A 39 4.79 6.07 -15.90
N THR A 40 5.76 5.36 -15.35
CA THR A 40 6.38 4.19 -15.98
C THR A 40 5.38 3.04 -16.08
N PHE A 41 4.63 2.78 -15.03
CA PHE A 41 3.62 1.74 -14.98
C PHE A 41 2.49 2.00 -15.99
N PHE A 42 2.05 3.25 -16.12
CA PHE A 42 0.99 3.61 -17.07
C PHE A 42 1.30 3.15 -18.49
N LYS A 43 2.54 3.28 -18.93
CA LYS A 43 2.99 2.87 -20.26
C LYS A 43 2.94 1.36 -20.48
N ARG A 44 3.03 0.58 -19.39
CA ARG A 44 3.11 -0.87 -19.44
C ARG A 44 1.91 -1.59 -18.83
N SER A 45 0.94 -0.83 -18.32
CA SER A 45 -0.23 -1.40 -17.64
C SER A 45 -1.06 -2.33 -18.53
N ILE A 46 -1.08 -2.06 -19.83
CA ILE A 46 -1.78 -2.87 -20.82
C ILE A 46 -1.22 -4.29 -20.93
N ASP A 47 0.04 -4.50 -20.56
CA ASP A 47 0.67 -5.82 -20.64
C ASP A 47 0.06 -6.82 -19.63
N ILE A 48 -0.62 -6.33 -18.59
CA ILE A 48 -1.31 -7.16 -17.60
C ILE A 48 -2.71 -7.47 -18.14
N GLN A 49 -2.88 -8.66 -18.72
CA GLN A 49 -4.10 -9.01 -19.46
C GLN A 49 -5.22 -9.59 -18.60
N ASN A 50 -4.88 -10.25 -17.50
CA ASN A 50 -5.84 -10.96 -16.63
C ASN A 50 -6.19 -10.19 -15.36
N ARG A 51 -6.16 -8.87 -15.42
CA ARG A 51 -6.50 -8.03 -14.28
C ARG A 51 -7.97 -8.14 -13.91
N ILE A 52 -8.23 -8.05 -12.61
CA ILE A 52 -9.57 -7.98 -12.06
C ILE A 52 -9.94 -6.49 -11.92
N GLY A 53 -10.75 -5.99 -12.86
CA GLY A 53 -11.19 -4.60 -12.86
C GLY A 53 -10.11 -3.60 -13.27
N LYS A 54 -10.32 -2.34 -12.90
CA LYS A 54 -9.46 -1.21 -13.30
C LYS A 54 -8.82 -0.49 -12.11
N THR A 55 -9.05 -0.96 -10.90
CA THR A 55 -8.53 -0.35 -9.68
C THR A 55 -7.07 -0.73 -9.50
N LYS A 56 -6.21 0.28 -9.40
CA LYS A 56 -4.79 0.07 -9.09
C LYS A 56 -4.60 -0.16 -7.60
N VAL A 57 -3.57 -0.94 -7.29
CA VAL A 57 -3.13 -1.19 -5.92
C VAL A 57 -1.66 -0.85 -5.81
N LEU A 58 -1.31 -0.10 -4.78
CA LEU A 58 0.08 0.17 -4.42
C LEU A 58 0.41 -0.62 -3.17
N ILE A 59 1.41 -1.50 -3.25
CA ILE A 59 1.85 -2.32 -2.12
C ILE A 59 3.20 -1.81 -1.65
N GLN A 60 3.37 -1.66 -0.34
CA GLN A 60 4.62 -1.29 0.28
C GLN A 60 5.09 -2.45 1.16
N ILE A 61 6.33 -2.90 0.94
CA ILE A 61 6.93 -4.00 1.70
C ILE A 61 8.13 -3.46 2.46
N TYR A 62 8.08 -3.61 3.78
CA TYR A 62 9.10 -3.12 4.70
C TYR A 62 10.09 -4.21 5.09
N PRO A 63 11.29 -3.85 5.55
CA PRO A 63 12.23 -4.83 6.10
C PRO A 63 11.60 -5.63 7.24
N THR A 64 11.92 -6.92 7.30
CA THR A 64 11.38 -7.84 8.31
C THR A 64 12.02 -7.69 9.68
N SER A 65 13.14 -7.01 9.77
CA SER A 65 13.90 -6.81 11.01
C SER A 65 14.44 -5.39 11.10
N GLY A 66 14.60 -4.93 12.33
CA GLY A 66 15.16 -3.63 12.63
C GLY A 66 14.14 -2.49 12.59
N TYR A 67 14.67 -1.29 12.76
CA TYR A 67 13.88 -0.06 12.77
C TYR A 67 13.56 0.37 11.33
N PHE A 68 12.30 0.69 11.08
CA PHE A 68 11.91 1.35 9.83
C PHE A 68 11.80 2.86 10.07
N GLY A 69 12.44 3.63 9.20
CA GLY A 69 12.44 5.08 9.30
C GLY A 69 12.74 5.75 7.97
N TYR A 70 12.96 7.05 8.03
CA TYR A 70 13.06 7.96 6.89
C TYR A 70 14.12 7.55 5.83
N HIS A 71 15.21 6.93 6.27
CA HIS A 71 16.34 6.53 5.42
C HIS A 71 16.40 5.03 5.13
N VAL A 72 15.46 4.24 5.64
CA VAL A 72 15.50 2.78 5.49
C VAL A 72 14.86 2.38 4.15
N PRO A 73 15.56 1.61 3.31
CA PRO A 73 15.01 1.15 2.03
C PRO A 73 13.79 0.23 2.24
N TYR A 74 12.79 0.42 1.40
CA TYR A 74 11.62 -0.46 1.31
C TYR A 74 11.22 -0.62 -0.16
N THR A 75 10.38 -1.62 -0.44
CA THR A 75 9.91 -1.91 -1.79
C THR A 75 8.51 -1.35 -1.99
N VAL A 76 8.31 -0.65 -3.09
CA VAL A 76 7.00 -0.17 -3.54
C VAL A 76 6.65 -0.89 -4.83
N MET A 77 5.43 -1.43 -4.90
CA MET A 77 4.91 -2.07 -6.11
C MET A 77 3.59 -1.41 -6.50
N LEU A 78 3.45 -1.09 -7.77
CA LEU A 78 2.21 -0.54 -8.32
C LEU A 78 1.70 -1.45 -9.42
N GLY A 79 0.45 -1.85 -9.35
CA GLY A 79 -0.12 -2.79 -10.30
C GLY A 79 -1.60 -3.03 -10.12
N TYR A 80 -2.04 -4.21 -10.54
CA TYR A 80 -3.45 -4.63 -10.48
C TYR A 80 -3.61 -5.97 -9.78
N PRO A 81 -4.73 -6.17 -9.07
CA PRO A 81 -5.19 -7.52 -8.78
C PRO A 81 -5.43 -8.30 -10.08
N VAL A 82 -5.05 -9.57 -10.09
CA VAL A 82 -5.18 -10.45 -11.24
C VAL A 82 -5.88 -11.75 -10.86
N GLU A 83 -6.44 -12.42 -11.87
CA GLU A 83 -7.14 -13.70 -11.68
C GLU A 83 -6.19 -14.84 -11.30
N ASN A 84 -4.98 -14.82 -11.85
CA ASN A 84 -3.93 -15.83 -11.58
C ASN A 84 -2.55 -15.25 -11.92
N LEU A 85 -1.50 -16.01 -11.59
CA LEU A 85 -0.10 -15.64 -11.82
C LEU A 85 0.55 -16.44 -12.96
N ASP A 86 -0.23 -16.98 -13.89
CA ASP A 86 0.27 -17.85 -14.95
C ASP A 86 1.12 -17.09 -15.97
N MET A 87 0.84 -15.80 -16.17
CA MET A 87 1.58 -14.97 -17.11
C MET A 87 1.99 -13.65 -16.46
N ILE A 88 3.29 -13.53 -16.15
CA ILE A 88 3.87 -12.32 -15.59
C ILE A 88 4.65 -11.60 -16.69
N PRO A 89 4.25 -10.38 -17.09
CA PRO A 89 4.98 -9.64 -18.12
C PRO A 89 6.44 -9.40 -17.75
N SER A 90 7.30 -9.37 -18.75
CA SER A 90 8.74 -9.14 -18.56
C SER A 90 8.99 -7.85 -17.78
N GLY A 91 9.88 -7.91 -16.78
CA GLY A 91 10.22 -6.78 -15.92
C GLY A 91 9.18 -6.47 -14.84
N MET A 92 8.09 -7.23 -14.76
CA MET A 92 7.11 -7.10 -13.70
C MET A 92 7.31 -8.15 -12.61
N VAL A 93 6.69 -7.91 -11.47
CA VAL A 93 6.74 -8.79 -10.30
C VAL A 93 5.34 -9.23 -9.92
N SER A 94 5.26 -10.32 -9.18
CA SER A 94 4.02 -10.82 -8.61
C SER A 94 4.07 -10.75 -7.08
N TYR A 95 2.89 -10.68 -6.48
CA TYR A 95 2.74 -10.72 -5.03
C TYR A 95 1.40 -11.36 -4.68
N GLN A 96 1.38 -12.17 -3.64
CA GLN A 96 0.14 -12.71 -3.09
C GLN A 96 -0.20 -11.93 -1.81
N VAL A 97 -1.22 -11.09 -1.90
CA VAL A 97 -1.74 -10.40 -0.72
C VAL A 97 -2.57 -11.39 0.10
N PRO A 98 -2.20 -11.63 1.37
CA PRO A 98 -2.90 -12.64 2.16
C PRO A 98 -4.29 -12.18 2.60
N ALA A 99 -5.19 -13.15 2.77
CA ALA A 99 -6.45 -12.92 3.46
C ALA A 99 -6.21 -12.70 4.95
N GLY A 100 -7.08 -11.95 5.58
CA GLY A 100 -7.00 -11.73 7.03
C GLY A 100 -7.71 -10.48 7.49
N GLN A 101 -7.40 -10.07 8.70
CA GLN A 101 -7.89 -8.82 9.27
C GLN A 101 -6.94 -7.67 8.95
N TYR A 102 -7.53 -6.55 8.59
CA TYR A 102 -6.82 -5.33 8.25
C TYR A 102 -7.44 -4.15 8.99
N ALA A 103 -6.60 -3.22 9.41
CA ALA A 103 -7.05 -1.88 9.72
C ALA A 103 -7.23 -1.14 8.40
N LYS A 104 -8.42 -0.63 8.16
CA LYS A 104 -8.73 0.20 7.00
C LYS A 104 -8.82 1.65 7.41
N VAL A 105 -8.10 2.52 6.73
CA VAL A 105 -8.16 3.97 6.91
C VAL A 105 -8.32 4.62 5.55
N THR A 106 -9.27 5.53 5.43
CA THR A 106 -9.42 6.35 4.22
C THR A 106 -8.67 7.66 4.41
N HIS A 107 -7.61 7.85 3.61
CA HIS A 107 -6.94 9.14 3.51
C HIS A 107 -7.79 10.06 2.63
N VAL A 108 -8.19 11.21 3.16
CA VAL A 108 -8.94 12.24 2.42
C VAL A 108 -8.04 13.44 2.22
N GLY A 109 -7.87 13.83 0.97
CA GLY A 109 -7.03 14.95 0.59
C GLY A 109 -5.94 14.58 -0.42
N SER A 110 -5.08 15.53 -0.73
CA SER A 110 -3.96 15.29 -1.64
C SER A 110 -3.06 14.17 -1.11
N GLU A 111 -2.59 13.34 -2.02
CA GLU A 111 -1.61 12.28 -1.74
C GLU A 111 -0.30 12.81 -1.14
N GLU A 112 -0.01 14.08 -1.34
CA GLU A 112 1.18 14.71 -0.75
C GLU A 112 1.19 14.67 0.78
N TRP A 113 0.00 14.57 1.38
CA TRP A 113 -0.17 14.53 2.84
C TRP A 113 -0.40 13.13 3.39
N ILE A 114 -0.32 12.10 2.56
CA ILE A 114 -0.64 10.72 2.97
C ILE A 114 0.24 10.21 4.10
N ASN A 115 1.46 10.72 4.21
CA ASN A 115 2.38 10.34 5.30
C ASN A 115 1.85 10.72 6.69
N GLN A 116 0.99 11.73 6.78
CA GLN A 116 0.32 12.07 8.05
C GLN A 116 -0.64 10.97 8.48
N THR A 117 -1.36 10.40 7.52
CA THR A 117 -2.27 9.28 7.78
C THR A 117 -1.50 8.03 8.19
N TYR A 118 -0.41 7.71 7.51
CA TYR A 118 0.48 6.60 7.90
C TYR A 118 1.07 6.80 9.30
N SER A 119 1.54 8.00 9.59
CA SER A 119 2.08 8.33 10.92
C SER A 119 1.03 8.12 12.01
N PHE A 120 -0.21 8.53 11.76
CA PHE A 120 -1.30 8.30 12.71
C PHE A 120 -1.54 6.80 12.94
N ILE A 121 -1.59 5.99 11.88
CA ILE A 121 -1.83 4.54 11.99
C ILE A 121 -0.71 3.89 12.81
N TYR A 122 0.53 4.10 12.41
CA TYR A 122 1.68 3.37 12.96
C TYR A 122 2.15 3.86 14.32
N ARG A 123 2.02 5.16 14.60
CA ARG A 123 2.52 5.75 15.85
C ARG A 123 1.45 5.95 16.91
N HIS A 124 0.19 6.00 16.53
CA HIS A 124 -0.89 6.30 17.47
C HIS A 124 -1.92 5.19 17.55
N TRP A 125 -2.49 4.77 16.42
CA TRP A 125 -3.61 3.84 16.46
C TRP A 125 -3.18 2.41 16.78
N LEU A 126 -2.21 1.85 16.07
CA LEU A 126 -1.72 0.48 16.30
C LEU A 126 -1.21 0.28 17.72
N PRO A 127 -0.33 1.17 18.27
CA PRO A 127 0.13 1.03 19.65
C PRO A 127 -0.99 1.06 20.70
N ARG A 128 -1.97 1.93 20.52
CA ARG A 128 -3.13 2.00 21.43
C ARG A 128 -3.98 0.74 21.42
N LYS A 129 -4.01 0.04 20.30
CA LYS A 129 -4.73 -1.22 20.14
C LYS A 129 -3.85 -2.43 20.49
N GLN A 130 -2.63 -2.20 20.97
CA GLN A 130 -1.65 -3.25 21.27
C GLN A 130 -1.43 -4.19 20.07
N ARG A 131 -1.41 -3.61 18.86
CA ARG A 131 -1.19 -4.33 17.62
C ARG A 131 0.24 -4.11 17.12
N THR A 132 0.82 -5.15 16.57
CA THR A 132 2.15 -5.10 15.98
C THR A 132 2.04 -4.66 14.52
N PRO A 133 2.92 -3.75 14.03
CA PRO A 133 2.95 -3.41 12.62
C PRO A 133 3.29 -4.64 11.79
N ALA A 134 2.63 -4.77 10.66
CA ALA A 134 2.96 -5.79 9.69
C ALA A 134 4.18 -5.42 8.86
N THR A 135 4.65 -6.37 8.07
CA THR A 135 5.78 -6.15 7.16
C THR A 135 5.37 -5.56 5.82
N PHE A 136 4.08 -5.35 5.62
CA PHE A 136 3.56 -4.71 4.40
C PHE A 136 2.27 -3.97 4.70
N ASP A 137 1.89 -3.08 3.79
CA ASP A 137 0.57 -2.48 3.70
C ASP A 137 0.23 -2.25 2.23
N TYR A 138 -1.02 -1.87 1.95
CA TYR A 138 -1.37 -1.51 0.59
C TYR A 138 -2.44 -0.41 0.54
N GLU A 139 -2.41 0.32 -0.56
CA GLU A 139 -3.35 1.37 -0.91
C GLU A 139 -4.21 0.93 -2.10
N VAL A 140 -5.47 1.30 -2.07
CA VAL A 140 -6.41 1.07 -3.18
C VAL A 140 -6.70 2.40 -3.85
N TRP A 141 -6.32 2.52 -5.12
CA TRP A 141 -6.49 3.71 -5.94
C TRP A 141 -7.65 3.48 -6.92
N ASP A 142 -8.85 3.72 -6.44
CA ASP A 142 -10.07 3.59 -7.24
C ASP A 142 -10.51 4.95 -7.83
N THR A 143 -11.74 5.05 -8.30
CA THR A 143 -12.26 6.26 -8.93
C THR A 143 -12.32 7.49 -8.02
N ARG A 144 -12.16 7.30 -6.71
CA ARG A 144 -12.11 8.41 -5.73
C ARG A 144 -10.73 9.06 -5.65
N TYR A 145 -9.70 8.41 -6.20
CA TYR A 145 -8.36 8.99 -6.26
C TYR A 145 -8.32 10.08 -7.33
N LEU A 146 -8.16 11.31 -6.87
CA LEU A 146 -8.09 12.51 -7.71
C LEU A 146 -6.78 13.24 -7.37
N PRO A 147 -5.71 13.01 -8.13
CA PRO A 147 -4.38 13.52 -7.79
C PRO A 147 -4.35 15.00 -7.46
N GLY A 148 -3.75 15.35 -6.33
CA GLY A 148 -3.59 16.73 -5.87
C GLY A 148 -4.86 17.41 -5.37
N GLN A 149 -6.02 16.74 -5.38
CA GLN A 149 -7.29 17.37 -5.02
C GLN A 149 -7.64 17.17 -3.55
N PRO A 150 -8.28 18.16 -2.91
CA PRO A 150 -8.64 18.06 -1.49
C PRO A 150 -9.73 17.02 -1.20
N GLN A 151 -10.52 16.66 -2.19
CA GLN A 151 -11.57 15.63 -2.06
C GLN A 151 -11.10 14.22 -2.45
N SER A 152 -9.85 14.06 -2.85
CA SER A 152 -9.28 12.76 -3.20
C SER A 152 -9.34 11.79 -2.04
N GLN A 153 -9.60 10.51 -2.31
CA GLN A 153 -9.66 9.46 -1.30
C GLN A 153 -8.81 8.26 -1.72
N ILE A 154 -8.00 7.78 -0.78
CA ILE A 154 -7.21 6.56 -0.92
C ILE A 154 -7.49 5.70 0.31
N ASP A 155 -7.93 4.48 0.10
CA ASP A 155 -8.07 3.51 1.19
C ASP A 155 -6.73 2.83 1.46
N ILE A 156 -6.29 2.88 2.72
CA ILE A 156 -5.07 2.23 3.19
C ILE A 156 -5.47 1.02 4.01
N TYR A 157 -4.85 -0.13 3.73
CA TYR A 157 -5.05 -1.37 4.46
C TYR A 157 -3.75 -1.82 5.12
N VAL A 158 -3.77 -1.94 6.43
CA VAL A 158 -2.63 -2.40 7.23
C VAL A 158 -3.01 -3.72 7.88
N PRO A 159 -2.31 -4.83 7.57
CA PRO A 159 -2.62 -6.10 8.20
C PRO A 159 -2.43 -6.00 9.71
N ILE A 160 -3.42 -6.50 10.43
CA ILE A 160 -3.34 -6.60 11.87
C ILE A 160 -3.43 -8.06 12.25
N ASN A 161 -2.50 -8.49 13.07
CA ASN A 161 -2.57 -9.82 13.62
C ASN A 161 -3.62 -9.84 14.71
N GLY A 162 -4.56 -10.78 14.60
CA GLY A 162 -5.47 -11.07 15.67
C GLY A 162 -4.71 -11.37 16.95
N ASN A 163 -5.40 -11.44 18.09
CA ASN A 163 -4.88 -11.64 19.44
C ASN A 163 -3.95 -12.85 19.61
N ARG A 164 -2.88 -12.92 18.88
CA ARG A 164 -1.81 -13.86 19.18
C ARG A 164 -0.89 -13.17 20.16
N GLY A 165 -1.23 -13.32 21.44
CA GLY A 165 -0.34 -12.92 22.49
C GLY A 165 1.07 -13.41 22.20
N GLY A 166 2.00 -12.51 22.11
CA GLY A 166 3.39 -12.79 22.35
C GLY A 166 4.17 -13.61 21.33
N VAL A 167 3.77 -13.72 20.10
CA VAL A 167 4.60 -14.36 19.08
C VAL A 167 5.08 -13.33 18.07
N TRP A 168 5.99 -12.52 18.52
CA TRP A 168 6.74 -11.57 17.69
C TRP A 168 8.15 -11.47 18.23
#